data_39e1fcdf67f550a9a5d01df621e2aea4
#
_entry.id   39e1fcdf67f550a9a5d01df621e2aea4
#
_cell.length_a   1.000
_cell.length_b   1.000
_cell.length_c   1.000
_cell.angle_alpha   90.00
_cell.angle_beta   90.00
_cell.angle_gamma   90.00
#
_symmetry.space_group_name_H-M   'P 1'
#
loop_
_entity.id
_entity.type
_entity.pdbx_description
1 polymer ?
#
loop_
_entity_poly.entity_id
_entity_poly.type
_entity_poly.pdbx_seq_one_letter_code
_entity_poly.pdbx_strand_id
1 'polypeptide(L)'
;EALLHFFFFFETDYLFLVGDIVDFWSIKKNPYWPQKHTNVIRSILGKAKHGTKVIYIPGNHDEAMRDCIGHVFGNVEIHQDYVHTTAEGKKLLVLHGDEFDVIVKNSRWLAKLGNAAYDTLLDLNHYINGLRKIFGFSYWSLAAYLKLKVKNAVSYISSFEDALAHLAKDRGVDGVVCGHIHHAELREINAILYCN
;
A
#
# COMPACT_ATOMS: atom_id res chain seq x y z
N GLU A 1 7.70 -12.54 12.19
CA GLU A 1 8.41 -12.41 13.51
C GLU A 1 8.52 -10.95 13.93
N ALA A 2 8.98 -10.04 13.06
CA ALA A 2 9.11 -8.61 13.39
C ALA A 2 7.78 -7.98 13.87
N LEU A 3 6.66 -8.25 13.21
CA LEU A 3 5.35 -7.74 13.60
C LEU A 3 4.90 -8.28 14.98
N LEU A 4 5.16 -9.54 15.29
CA LEU A 4 4.85 -10.12 16.62
C LEU A 4 5.72 -9.47 17.70
N HIS A 5 6.99 -9.23 17.39
CA HIS A 5 7.89 -8.52 18.28
C HIS A 5 7.40 -7.08 18.52
N PHE A 6 6.99 -6.37 17.47
CA PHE A 6 6.37 -5.05 17.60
C PHE A 6 5.15 -5.09 18.53
N PHE A 7 4.20 -5.99 18.31
CA PHE A 7 3.01 -6.10 19.18
C PHE A 7 3.33 -6.43 20.63
N PHE A 8 4.42 -7.16 20.88
CA PHE A 8 4.83 -7.51 22.24
C PHE A 8 5.42 -6.32 23.01
N PHE A 9 6.25 -5.49 22.35
CA PHE A 9 6.97 -4.41 23.04
C PHE A 9 6.23 -3.08 23.08
N PHE A 10 5.28 -2.83 22.17
CA PHE A 10 4.57 -1.57 22.11
C PHE A 10 3.16 -1.68 22.65
N GLU A 11 2.89 -0.96 23.75
CA GLU A 11 1.55 -0.69 24.23
C GLU A 11 1.04 0.60 23.60
N THR A 12 -0.25 0.64 23.27
CA THR A 12 -0.87 1.77 22.57
C THR A 12 -2.37 1.81 22.86
N ASP A 13 -2.91 3.01 22.92
CA ASP A 13 -4.36 3.22 23.04
C ASP A 13 -5.10 2.89 21.74
N TYR A 14 -4.47 3.13 20.59
CA TYR A 14 -5.02 2.85 19.26
C TYR A 14 -4.08 1.98 18.44
N LEU A 15 -4.67 1.02 17.73
CA LEU A 15 -3.99 0.21 16.73
C LEU A 15 -4.79 0.26 15.43
N PHE A 16 -4.20 0.84 14.39
CA PHE A 16 -4.77 0.89 13.05
C PHE A 16 -4.21 -0.24 12.19
N LEU A 17 -5.09 -1.05 11.64
CA LEU A 17 -4.78 -2.10 10.67
C LEU A 17 -5.20 -1.56 9.30
N VAL A 18 -4.24 -1.03 8.57
CA VAL A 18 -4.48 -0.23 7.35
C VAL A 18 -4.39 -1.11 6.11
N GLY A 19 -5.39 -1.96 5.93
CA GLY A 19 -5.59 -2.83 4.76
C GLY A 19 -4.56 -3.93 4.55
N ASP A 20 -4.91 -4.87 3.71
CA ASP A 20 -4.05 -5.99 3.27
C ASP A 20 -3.48 -6.82 4.43
N ILE A 21 -4.23 -6.91 5.54
CA ILE A 21 -3.84 -7.67 6.74
C ILE A 21 -3.98 -9.17 6.49
N VAL A 22 -5.00 -9.56 5.74
CA VAL A 22 -5.24 -10.93 5.30
C VAL A 22 -5.28 -10.98 3.78
N ASP A 23 -4.31 -11.64 3.16
CA ASP A 23 -4.28 -11.82 1.72
C ASP A 23 -5.24 -12.95 1.28
N PHE A 24 -6.54 -12.63 1.17
CA PHE A 24 -7.55 -13.56 0.69
C PHE A 24 -7.32 -13.98 -0.76
N TRP A 25 -6.66 -13.19 -1.58
CA TRP A 25 -6.33 -13.58 -2.96
C TRP A 25 -5.33 -14.75 -2.97
N SER A 26 -4.30 -14.69 -2.12
CA SER A 26 -3.36 -15.80 -1.98
C SER A 26 -4.02 -17.04 -1.37
N ILE A 27 -4.86 -16.88 -0.35
CA ILE A 27 -5.59 -17.99 0.29
C ILE A 27 -6.55 -18.65 -0.71
N LYS A 28 -7.25 -17.88 -1.53
CA LYS A 28 -8.16 -18.40 -2.56
C LYS A 28 -7.41 -19.20 -3.64
N LYS A 29 -6.21 -18.75 -4.00
CA LYS A 29 -5.38 -19.42 -4.99
C LYS A 29 -4.70 -20.69 -4.44
N ASN A 30 -4.24 -20.64 -3.20
CA ASN A 30 -3.59 -21.73 -2.48
C ASN A 30 -4.08 -21.74 -1.02
N PRO A 31 -5.03 -22.61 -0.66
CA PRO A 31 -5.63 -22.65 0.67
C PRO A 31 -4.64 -23.13 1.74
N TYR A 32 -3.72 -22.26 2.13
CA TYR A 32 -2.72 -22.54 3.16
C TYR A 32 -2.66 -21.38 4.14
N TRP A 33 -2.81 -21.70 5.44
CA TRP A 33 -2.75 -20.73 6.54
C TRP A 33 -1.66 -21.10 7.53
N PRO A 34 -0.48 -20.43 7.49
CA PRO A 34 0.61 -20.69 8.42
C PRO A 34 0.24 -20.38 9.86
N GLN A 35 0.77 -21.17 10.81
CA GLN A 35 0.57 -20.92 12.24
C GLN A 35 1.02 -19.52 12.67
N LYS A 36 2.05 -18.96 12.02
CA LYS A 36 2.54 -17.60 12.29
C LYS A 36 1.46 -16.54 12.06
N HIS A 37 0.60 -16.71 11.05
CA HIS A 37 -0.53 -15.81 10.77
C HIS A 37 -1.57 -15.86 11.89
N THR A 38 -1.88 -17.07 12.39
CA THR A 38 -2.75 -17.24 13.58
C THR A 38 -2.19 -16.48 14.77
N ASN A 39 -0.89 -16.52 14.99
CA ASN A 39 -0.26 -15.83 16.11
C ASN A 39 -0.40 -14.31 16.00
N VAL A 40 -0.30 -13.75 14.80
CA VAL A 40 -0.54 -12.31 14.54
C VAL A 40 -1.98 -11.94 14.88
N ILE A 41 -2.97 -12.70 14.37
CA ILE A 41 -4.39 -12.45 14.67
C ILE A 41 -4.68 -12.53 16.17
N ARG A 42 -4.12 -13.54 16.86
CA ARG A 42 -4.25 -13.67 18.31
C ARG A 42 -3.67 -12.47 19.06
N SER A 43 -2.54 -11.95 18.61
CA SER A 43 -1.91 -10.77 19.22
C SER A 43 -2.78 -9.53 19.06
N ILE A 44 -3.38 -9.32 17.87
CA ILE A 44 -4.32 -8.23 17.61
C ILE A 44 -5.54 -8.33 18.52
N LEU A 45 -6.20 -9.49 18.55
CA LEU A 45 -7.36 -9.73 19.41
C LEU A 45 -7.00 -9.63 20.90
N GLY A 46 -5.78 -10.03 21.28
CA GLY A 46 -5.25 -9.85 22.61
C GLY A 46 -5.16 -8.39 23.03
N LYS A 47 -4.62 -7.52 22.16
CA LYS A 47 -4.56 -6.07 22.39
C LYS A 47 -5.96 -5.48 22.54
N ALA A 48 -6.86 -5.82 21.64
CA ALA A 48 -8.26 -5.38 21.69
C ALA A 48 -8.94 -5.81 23.02
N LYS A 49 -8.68 -7.04 23.49
CA LYS A 49 -9.19 -7.55 24.78
C LYS A 49 -8.65 -6.75 25.97
N HIS A 50 -7.41 -6.26 25.91
CA HIS A 50 -6.76 -5.55 27.00
C HIS A 50 -6.92 -4.02 26.94
N GLY A 51 -7.82 -3.51 26.08
CA GLY A 51 -8.23 -2.11 26.08
C GLY A 51 -7.66 -1.26 24.95
N THR A 52 -6.77 -1.79 24.10
CA THR A 52 -6.37 -1.09 22.87
C THR A 52 -7.56 -0.99 21.93
N LYS A 53 -7.89 0.20 21.48
CA LYS A 53 -8.90 0.41 20.44
C LYS A 53 -8.33 0.00 19.09
N VAL A 54 -8.81 -1.12 18.56
CA VAL A 54 -8.33 -1.66 17.27
C VAL A 54 -9.30 -1.28 16.17
N ILE A 55 -8.79 -0.56 15.17
CA ILE A 55 -9.52 -0.12 13.98
C ILE A 55 -8.97 -0.87 12.77
N TYR A 56 -9.83 -1.61 12.10
CA TYR A 56 -9.50 -2.33 10.87
C TYR A 56 -10.09 -1.60 9.66
N ILE A 57 -9.25 -1.24 8.72
CA ILE A 57 -9.63 -0.58 7.47
C ILE A 57 -9.27 -1.55 6.35
N PRO A 58 -10.26 -2.18 5.66
CA PRO A 58 -9.99 -3.17 4.62
C PRO A 58 -9.26 -2.58 3.41
N GLY A 59 -8.31 -3.34 2.87
CA GLY A 59 -7.66 -3.05 1.60
C GLY A 59 -8.23 -3.90 0.45
N ASN A 60 -7.53 -3.91 -0.66
CA ASN A 60 -7.95 -4.67 -1.84
C ASN A 60 -7.65 -6.18 -1.73
N HIS A 61 -6.66 -6.62 -0.94
CA HIS A 61 -6.40 -8.04 -0.71
C HIS A 61 -7.37 -8.67 0.28
N ASP A 62 -7.97 -7.86 1.16
CA ASP A 62 -8.97 -8.27 2.13
C ASP A 62 -10.33 -7.57 1.90
N GLU A 63 -10.66 -7.28 0.63
CA GLU A 63 -11.90 -6.61 0.20
C GLU A 63 -13.19 -7.25 0.73
N ALA A 64 -13.19 -8.57 0.96
CA ALA A 64 -14.32 -9.27 1.56
C ALA A 64 -14.69 -8.75 2.97
N MET A 65 -13.76 -8.11 3.67
CA MET A 65 -14.03 -7.47 4.96
C MET A 65 -14.82 -6.17 4.82
N ARG A 66 -14.97 -5.62 3.62
CA ARG A 66 -15.78 -4.43 3.37
C ARG A 66 -17.28 -4.65 3.61
N ASP A 67 -17.74 -5.88 3.41
CA ASP A 67 -19.12 -6.26 3.73
C ASP A 67 -19.39 -6.19 5.25
N CYS A 68 -18.35 -6.10 6.05
CA CYS A 68 -18.41 -6.01 7.51
C CYS A 68 -18.20 -4.58 8.05
N ILE A 69 -18.13 -3.57 7.19
CA ILE A 69 -17.98 -2.16 7.63
C ILE A 69 -19.15 -1.76 8.53
N GLY A 70 -18.83 -1.09 9.64
CA GLY A 70 -19.76 -0.70 10.69
C GLY A 70 -20.03 -1.79 11.73
N HIS A 71 -19.43 -2.96 11.61
CA HIS A 71 -19.51 -4.03 12.59
C HIS A 71 -18.29 -4.08 13.50
N VAL A 72 -18.43 -4.77 14.63
CA VAL A 72 -17.37 -4.99 15.60
C VAL A 72 -17.19 -6.50 15.82
N PHE A 73 -15.97 -6.99 15.63
CA PHE A 73 -15.63 -8.40 15.83
C PHE A 73 -14.51 -8.52 16.88
N GLY A 74 -14.82 -9.13 18.02
CA GLY A 74 -13.83 -9.34 19.10
C GLY A 74 -13.15 -8.04 19.55
N ASN A 75 -13.91 -6.96 19.69
CA ASN A 75 -13.47 -5.58 20.00
C ASN A 75 -12.61 -4.93 18.89
N VAL A 76 -12.63 -5.45 17.66
CA VAL A 76 -12.04 -4.82 16.47
C VAL A 76 -13.16 -4.14 15.69
N GLU A 77 -13.10 -2.83 15.54
CA GLU A 77 -14.05 -2.04 14.76
C GLU A 77 -13.63 -2.04 13.28
N ILE A 78 -14.57 -2.26 12.35
CA ILE A 78 -14.30 -2.23 10.92
C ILE A 78 -14.86 -0.95 10.31
N HIS A 79 -13.99 -0.18 9.67
CA HIS A 79 -14.30 1.11 9.07
C HIS A 79 -13.80 1.19 7.63
N GLN A 80 -14.46 1.99 6.78
CA GLN A 80 -13.96 2.32 5.43
C GLN A 80 -12.73 3.21 5.50
N ASP A 81 -12.83 4.26 6.30
CA ASP A 81 -11.78 5.18 6.71
C ASP A 81 -11.99 5.60 8.17
N TYR A 82 -11.01 6.22 8.79
CA TYR A 82 -11.13 6.68 10.16
C TYR A 82 -10.42 8.01 10.38
N VAL A 83 -11.09 8.98 11.01
CA VAL A 83 -10.44 10.23 11.42
C VAL A 83 -9.98 10.09 12.87
N HIS A 84 -8.69 9.99 13.05
CA HIS A 84 -8.05 9.95 14.37
C HIS A 84 -7.65 11.35 14.83
N THR A 85 -8.01 11.71 16.07
CA THR A 85 -7.53 12.95 16.69
C THR A 85 -6.38 12.61 17.62
N THR A 86 -5.20 13.16 17.36
CA THR A 86 -4.00 12.98 18.18
C THR A 86 -4.14 13.70 19.53
N ALA A 87 -3.26 13.39 20.48
CA ALA A 87 -3.21 14.07 21.78
C ALA A 87 -2.98 15.58 21.65
N GLU A 88 -2.35 16.02 20.56
CA GLU A 88 -2.11 17.44 20.24
C GLU A 88 -3.31 18.11 19.52
N GLY A 89 -4.39 17.37 19.30
CA GLY A 89 -5.59 17.87 18.64
C GLY A 89 -5.55 17.85 17.10
N LYS A 90 -4.48 17.32 16.48
CA LYS A 90 -4.41 17.17 15.02
C LYS A 90 -5.31 16.02 14.56
N LYS A 91 -5.98 16.21 13.45
CA LYS A 91 -6.84 15.21 12.81
C LYS A 91 -6.10 14.50 11.70
N LEU A 92 -6.00 13.20 11.78
CA LEU A 92 -5.37 12.34 10.77
C LEU A 92 -6.44 11.45 10.14
N LEU A 93 -6.59 11.54 8.82
CA LEU A 93 -7.41 10.62 8.04
C LEU A 93 -6.62 9.34 7.79
N VAL A 94 -7.12 8.22 8.29
CA VAL A 94 -6.53 6.90 8.09
C VAL A 94 -7.39 6.14 7.08
N LEU A 95 -6.78 5.68 5.98
CA LEU A 95 -7.44 4.91 4.91
C LEU A 95 -6.45 3.97 4.23
N HIS A 96 -6.93 2.97 3.49
CA HIS A 96 -5.99 2.08 2.77
C HIS A 96 -5.39 2.75 1.53
N GLY A 97 -6.20 3.35 0.68
CA GLY A 97 -5.75 4.09 -0.49
C GLY A 97 -5.97 3.40 -1.83
N ASP A 98 -6.44 2.16 -1.87
CA ASP A 98 -6.74 1.43 -3.11
C ASP A 98 -7.88 2.04 -3.94
N GLU A 99 -8.72 2.89 -3.34
CA GLU A 99 -9.74 3.68 -4.04
C GLU A 99 -9.13 4.54 -5.17
N PHE A 100 -7.86 4.90 -5.01
CA PHE A 100 -7.09 5.66 -6.00
C PHE A 100 -6.41 4.79 -7.06
N ASP A 101 -6.65 3.47 -7.05
CA ASP A 101 -6.04 2.47 -7.95
C ASP A 101 -6.33 2.68 -9.44
N VAL A 102 -7.38 3.38 -9.80
CA VAL A 102 -7.64 3.76 -11.20
C VAL A 102 -6.45 4.55 -11.75
N ILE A 103 -5.76 5.25 -10.89
CA ILE A 103 -4.53 5.98 -11.14
C ILE A 103 -3.29 5.03 -11.08
N VAL A 104 -3.37 3.84 -10.39
CA VAL A 104 -2.26 2.95 -9.93
C VAL A 104 -1.97 1.74 -10.77
N LYS A 105 -2.86 1.28 -11.56
CA LYS A 105 -2.78 -0.07 -12.21
C LYS A 105 -1.48 -0.40 -12.95
N ASN A 106 -0.64 0.58 -13.20
CA ASN A 106 0.59 0.39 -13.99
C ASN A 106 1.93 0.35 -13.21
N SER A 107 1.96 0.63 -11.89
CA SER A 107 3.22 0.83 -11.17
C SER A 107 3.82 -0.42 -10.52
N ARG A 108 3.01 -1.38 -10.06
CA ARG A 108 3.49 -2.60 -9.36
C ARG A 108 4.43 -3.48 -10.21
N TRP A 109 4.23 -3.49 -11.53
CA TRP A 109 5.06 -4.26 -12.45
C TRP A 109 6.46 -3.66 -12.63
N LEU A 110 6.56 -2.34 -12.52
CA LEU A 110 7.79 -1.57 -12.74
C LEU A 110 8.78 -1.64 -11.58
N ALA A 111 8.30 -1.68 -10.34
CA ALA A 111 9.17 -1.78 -9.17
C ALA A 111 9.91 -3.14 -9.11
N LYS A 112 9.30 -4.22 -9.62
CA LYS A 112 9.94 -5.54 -9.69
C LYS A 112 10.98 -5.66 -10.81
N LEU A 113 10.93 -4.80 -11.83
CA LEU A 113 11.87 -4.78 -12.96
C LEU A 113 13.15 -3.98 -12.67
N GLY A 114 13.19 -3.22 -11.56
CA GLY A 114 14.19 -2.16 -11.37
C GLY A 114 15.64 -2.59 -11.22
N ASN A 115 15.98 -3.75 -10.70
CA ASN A 115 17.38 -4.07 -10.37
C ASN A 115 17.96 -5.30 -11.08
N ALA A 116 17.20 -6.36 -11.35
CA ALA A 116 17.78 -7.57 -11.96
C ALA A 116 17.65 -7.63 -13.49
N ALA A 117 16.77 -6.83 -14.04
CA ALA A 117 16.45 -6.87 -15.46
C ALA A 117 17.22 -5.85 -16.30
N TYR A 118 17.83 -4.83 -15.68
CA TYR A 118 18.46 -3.75 -16.45
C TYR A 118 19.64 -4.24 -17.29
N ASP A 119 20.54 -5.00 -16.71
CA ASP A 119 21.73 -5.52 -17.41
C ASP A 119 21.33 -6.56 -18.48
N THR A 120 20.46 -7.49 -18.13
CA THR A 120 19.92 -8.49 -19.08
C THR A 120 19.12 -7.84 -20.23
N LEU A 121 18.46 -6.74 -19.94
CA LEU A 121 17.66 -5.99 -20.94
C LEU A 121 18.54 -5.18 -21.90
N LEU A 122 19.72 -4.71 -21.48
CA LEU A 122 20.68 -4.04 -22.36
C LEU A 122 21.28 -5.03 -23.37
N ASP A 123 21.64 -6.23 -22.91
CA ASP A 123 22.12 -7.29 -23.80
C ASP A 123 21.04 -7.73 -24.78
N LEU A 124 19.81 -7.93 -24.28
CA LEU A 124 18.65 -8.28 -25.11
C LEU A 124 18.34 -7.20 -26.16
N ASN A 125 18.54 -5.93 -25.82
CA ASN A 125 18.36 -4.80 -26.76
C ASN A 125 19.28 -4.89 -27.97
N HIS A 126 20.52 -5.37 -27.78
CA HIS A 126 21.46 -5.58 -28.88
C HIS A 126 20.96 -6.68 -29.84
N TYR A 127 20.50 -7.81 -29.32
CA TYR A 127 19.97 -8.90 -30.13
C TYR A 127 18.67 -8.53 -30.84
N ILE A 128 17.74 -7.86 -30.16
CA ILE A 128 16.47 -7.40 -30.75
C ILE A 128 16.74 -6.44 -31.90
N ASN A 129 17.65 -5.49 -31.76
CA ASN A 129 17.95 -4.54 -32.84
C ASN A 129 18.73 -5.19 -34.00
N GLY A 130 19.52 -6.21 -33.72
CA GLY A 130 20.15 -7.04 -34.75
C GLY A 130 19.10 -7.72 -35.65
N LEU A 131 18.11 -8.39 -35.03
CA LEU A 131 16.99 -9.01 -35.77
C LEU A 131 16.12 -7.95 -36.49
N ARG A 132 15.79 -6.84 -35.81
CA ARG A 132 15.00 -5.76 -36.42
C ARG A 132 15.64 -5.20 -37.68
N LYS A 133 16.99 -5.08 -37.69
CA LYS A 133 17.75 -4.62 -38.86
C LYS A 133 17.63 -5.58 -40.05
N ILE A 134 17.64 -6.92 -39.78
CA ILE A 134 17.47 -7.94 -40.81
C ILE A 134 16.09 -7.83 -41.48
N PHE A 135 15.04 -7.52 -40.67
CA PHE A 135 13.68 -7.35 -41.17
C PHE A 135 13.34 -5.92 -41.64
N GLY A 136 14.32 -5.03 -41.74
CA GLY A 136 14.11 -3.66 -42.25
C GLY A 136 13.44 -2.71 -41.28
N PHE A 137 13.30 -3.06 -39.99
CA PHE A 137 12.71 -2.17 -38.99
C PHE A 137 13.75 -1.17 -38.44
N SER A 138 13.28 0.03 -38.14
CA SER A 138 14.09 1.06 -37.47
C SER A 138 14.58 0.65 -36.10
N TYR A 139 15.67 1.27 -35.63
CA TYR A 139 16.23 1.06 -34.29
C TYR A 139 15.18 1.36 -33.21
N TRP A 140 15.07 0.49 -32.22
CA TRP A 140 14.20 0.65 -31.06
C TRP A 140 15.04 0.64 -29.77
N SER A 141 14.90 1.66 -28.94
CA SER A 141 15.67 1.78 -27.71
C SER A 141 14.87 1.28 -26.52
N LEU A 142 15.27 0.12 -26.00
CA LEU A 142 14.73 -0.42 -24.76
C LEU A 142 14.99 0.51 -23.56
N ALA A 143 16.17 1.16 -23.55
CA ALA A 143 16.52 2.14 -22.52
C ALA A 143 15.57 3.36 -22.53
N ALA A 144 15.20 3.87 -23.71
CA ALA A 144 14.22 4.96 -23.83
C ALA A 144 12.82 4.53 -23.36
N TYR A 145 12.41 3.31 -23.71
CA TYR A 145 11.15 2.73 -23.24
C TYR A 145 11.10 2.60 -21.71
N LEU A 146 12.16 2.07 -21.11
CA LEU A 146 12.27 1.94 -19.63
C LEU A 146 12.27 3.31 -18.95
N LYS A 147 13.02 4.28 -19.48
CA LYS A 147 13.05 5.65 -18.97
C LYS A 147 11.64 6.27 -18.96
N LEU A 148 10.87 6.06 -20.03
CA LEU A 148 9.48 6.53 -20.10
C LEU A 148 8.62 5.82 -19.05
N LYS A 149 8.78 4.52 -18.85
CA LYS A 149 8.06 3.75 -17.85
C LYS A 149 8.37 4.19 -16.42
N VAL A 150 9.66 4.40 -16.10
CA VAL A 150 10.08 4.94 -14.79
C VAL A 150 9.51 6.34 -14.58
N LYS A 151 9.57 7.21 -15.58
CA LYS A 151 8.95 8.55 -15.51
C LYS A 151 7.45 8.47 -15.21
N ASN A 152 6.74 7.55 -15.86
CA ASN A 152 5.31 7.36 -15.62
C ASN A 152 5.02 6.84 -14.20
N ALA A 153 5.87 5.94 -13.67
CA ALA A 153 5.73 5.43 -12.31
C ALA A 153 5.96 6.54 -11.26
N VAL A 154 6.99 7.37 -11.44
CA VAL A 154 7.25 8.51 -10.55
C VAL A 154 6.11 9.53 -10.62
N SER A 155 5.64 9.86 -11.82
CA SER A 155 4.48 10.74 -12.02
C SER A 155 3.23 10.19 -11.35
N TYR A 156 3.10 8.87 -11.31
CA TYR A 156 2.01 8.18 -10.67
C TYR A 156 2.05 8.30 -9.15
N ILE A 157 3.18 8.01 -8.49
CA ILE A 157 3.34 8.16 -7.04
C ILE A 157 3.00 9.61 -6.65
N SER A 158 3.53 10.58 -7.36
CA SER A 158 3.20 12.00 -7.16
C SER A 158 1.71 12.28 -7.29
N SER A 159 1.02 11.71 -8.29
CA SER A 159 -0.42 11.90 -8.48
C SER A 159 -1.27 11.26 -7.38
N PHE A 160 -0.83 10.12 -6.82
CA PHE A 160 -1.47 9.47 -5.69
C PHE A 160 -1.36 10.33 -4.43
N GLU A 161 -0.18 10.82 -4.14
CA GLU A 161 0.10 11.69 -2.99
C GLU A 161 -0.67 13.01 -3.08
N ASP A 162 -0.69 13.62 -4.25
CA ASP A 162 -1.46 14.86 -4.50
C ASP A 162 -2.96 14.62 -4.31
N ALA A 163 -3.50 13.50 -4.81
CA ALA A 163 -4.91 13.14 -4.63
C ALA A 163 -5.27 12.96 -3.16
N LEU A 164 -4.41 12.31 -2.37
CA LEU A 164 -4.62 12.15 -0.92
C LEU A 164 -4.50 13.48 -0.17
N ALA A 165 -3.58 14.34 -0.55
CA ALA A 165 -3.46 15.67 0.05
C ALA A 165 -4.70 16.54 -0.25
N HIS A 166 -5.26 16.45 -1.45
CA HIS A 166 -6.53 17.10 -1.79
C HIS A 166 -7.69 16.53 -0.97
N LEU A 167 -7.80 15.21 -0.87
CA LEU A 167 -8.83 14.57 -0.04
C LEU A 167 -8.75 15.03 1.42
N ALA A 168 -7.54 15.09 1.99
CA ALA A 168 -7.33 15.57 3.35
C ALA A 168 -7.82 17.00 3.55
N LYS A 169 -7.51 17.86 2.59
CA LYS A 169 -7.95 19.26 2.60
C LYS A 169 -9.47 19.38 2.51
N ASP A 170 -10.10 18.60 1.64
CA ASP A 170 -11.55 18.59 1.46
C ASP A 170 -12.28 18.08 2.72
N ARG A 171 -11.66 17.10 3.42
CA ARG A 171 -12.16 16.57 4.70
C ARG A 171 -11.82 17.44 5.91
N GLY A 172 -11.04 18.50 5.74
CA GLY A 172 -10.62 19.42 6.82
C GLY A 172 -9.79 18.71 7.90
N VAL A 173 -8.84 17.85 7.48
CA VAL A 173 -7.91 17.13 8.34
C VAL A 173 -6.48 17.63 8.11
N ASP A 174 -5.61 17.44 9.12
CA ASP A 174 -4.23 17.94 9.13
C ASP A 174 -3.24 16.95 8.46
N GLY A 175 -3.66 15.71 8.27
CA GLY A 175 -2.80 14.71 7.65
C GLY A 175 -3.55 13.46 7.19
N VAL A 176 -2.84 12.63 6.43
CA VAL A 176 -3.28 11.33 5.91
C VAL A 176 -2.28 10.26 6.29
N VAL A 177 -2.79 9.12 6.75
CA VAL A 177 -2.04 7.89 6.95
C VAL A 177 -2.64 6.84 6.01
N CYS A 178 -1.84 6.31 5.11
CA CYS A 178 -2.30 5.32 4.13
C CYS A 178 -1.31 4.18 3.95
N GLY A 179 -1.70 3.16 3.19
CA GLY A 179 -0.86 2.03 2.78
C GLY A 179 -0.84 1.90 1.26
N HIS A 180 -1.03 0.67 0.78
CA HIS A 180 -1.32 0.28 -0.59
C HIS A 180 -0.17 0.37 -1.60
N ILE A 181 0.47 1.52 -1.77
CA ILE A 181 1.51 1.69 -2.80
C ILE A 181 2.88 1.12 -2.42
N HIS A 182 3.05 0.63 -1.18
CA HIS A 182 4.29 0.04 -0.65
C HIS A 182 5.52 0.94 -0.83
N HIS A 183 5.33 2.24 -0.72
CA HIS A 183 6.37 3.25 -0.76
C HIS A 183 6.41 3.99 0.57
N ALA A 184 7.26 3.51 1.48
CA ALA A 184 7.37 4.10 2.82
C ALA A 184 7.85 5.55 2.73
N GLU A 185 6.99 6.48 3.15
CA GLU A 185 7.25 7.90 3.07
C GLU A 185 6.59 8.62 4.27
N LEU A 186 7.29 9.60 4.81
CA LEU A 186 6.75 10.52 5.82
C LEU A 186 7.21 11.92 5.48
N ARG A 187 6.29 12.75 4.99
CA ARG A 187 6.60 14.13 4.59
C ARG A 187 5.37 15.03 4.63
N GLU A 188 5.57 16.31 4.45
CA GLU A 188 4.50 17.27 4.27
C GLU A 188 4.26 17.56 2.79
N ILE A 189 3.01 17.54 2.35
CA ILE A 189 2.56 17.83 0.99
C ILE A 189 1.46 18.88 1.07
N ASN A 190 1.69 20.08 0.54
CA ASN A 190 0.71 21.17 0.54
C ASN A 190 0.14 21.50 1.95
N ALA A 191 1.01 21.49 2.98
CA ALA A 191 0.68 21.66 4.40
C ALA A 191 -0.16 20.52 5.01
N ILE A 192 -0.22 19.36 4.36
CA ILE A 192 -0.85 18.12 4.86
C ILE A 192 0.26 17.13 5.21
N LEU A 193 0.23 16.58 6.42
CA LEU A 193 1.12 15.48 6.80
C LEU A 193 0.74 14.22 6.02
N TYR A 194 1.67 13.69 5.24
CA TYR A 194 1.50 12.45 4.49
C TYR A 194 2.36 11.35 5.10
N CYS A 195 1.77 10.19 5.36
CA CYS A 195 2.43 8.98 5.87
C CYS A 195 1.92 7.75 5.09
N ASN A 196 2.86 7.02 4.46
CA ASN A 196 2.58 5.74 3.80
C ASN A 196 3.48 4.64 4.37
#